data_3058d793c4f4346847633f0049077a10
#
_entry.id   3058d793c4f4346847633f0049077a10
#
_cell.length_a   1.000
_cell.length_b   1.000
_cell.length_c   1.000
_cell.angle_alpha   90.00
_cell.angle_beta   90.00
_cell.angle_gamma   90.00
#
_symmetry.space_group_name_H-M   'P 1'
#
loop_
_entity.id
_entity.type
_entity.pdbx_description
1 polymer ?
#
loop_
_entity_poly.entity_id
_entity_poly.type
_entity_poly.pdbx_seq_one_letter_code
_entity_poly.pdbx_strand_id
1 'polypeptide(L)'
;MLFRSVVICIFIVKASYDIFADAVRKMIDESCSRETVEQMRSVILDQKGVRGIDDIRTRKFGARVYVDVEICMDGNLPLRKAHETAEKVHLKIEEKFAPVKHCMVHVNPVKNEDGGMNEEMTK
;
A
#
# COMPACT_ATOMS: atom_id res chain seq x y z
N MET A 1 -46.30 -26.68 10.83
CA MET A 1 -45.68 -26.58 9.46
C MET A 1 -45.07 -25.22 9.22
N LEU A 2 -45.80 -24.13 9.34
CA LEU A 2 -45.29 -22.77 9.13
C LEU A 2 -44.12 -22.39 10.04
N PHE A 3 -44.15 -22.76 11.30
CA PHE A 3 -43.06 -22.44 12.25
C PHE A 3 -41.70 -23.06 11.87
N ARG A 4 -41.70 -24.33 11.43
CA ARG A 4 -40.48 -25.01 11.00
C ARG A 4 -39.88 -24.37 9.74
N SER A 5 -40.74 -23.96 8.81
CA SER A 5 -40.30 -23.29 7.59
C SER A 5 -39.67 -21.92 7.86
N VAL A 6 -40.24 -21.15 8.77
CA VAL A 6 -39.73 -19.86 9.19
C VAL A 6 -38.37 -19.99 9.85
N VAL A 7 -38.19 -20.97 10.75
CA VAL A 7 -36.90 -21.22 11.40
C VAL A 7 -35.81 -21.59 10.37
N ILE A 8 -36.14 -22.48 9.43
CA ILE A 8 -35.22 -22.87 8.38
C ILE A 8 -34.85 -21.65 7.50
N CYS A 9 -35.83 -20.83 7.14
CA CYS A 9 -35.54 -19.60 6.34
C CYS A 9 -34.60 -18.65 7.07
N ILE A 10 -34.76 -18.47 8.39
CA ILE A 10 -33.86 -17.61 9.18
C ILE A 10 -32.43 -18.15 9.16
N PHE A 11 -32.25 -19.46 9.32
CA PHE A 11 -30.92 -20.10 9.24
C PHE A 11 -30.29 -19.94 7.86
N ILE A 12 -31.05 -20.11 6.80
CA ILE A 12 -30.55 -19.96 5.41
C ILE A 12 -30.14 -18.49 5.15
N VAL A 13 -30.96 -17.54 5.54
CA VAL A 13 -30.68 -16.10 5.39
C VAL A 13 -29.41 -15.73 6.16
N LYS A 14 -29.27 -16.19 7.39
CA LYS A 14 -28.07 -15.94 8.19
C LYS A 14 -26.83 -16.54 7.56
N ALA A 15 -26.87 -17.81 7.14
CA ALA A 15 -25.75 -18.46 6.48
C ALA A 15 -25.35 -17.75 5.17
N SER A 16 -26.35 -17.34 4.39
CA SER A 16 -26.12 -16.58 3.15
C SER A 16 -25.48 -15.22 3.42
N TYR A 17 -25.91 -14.52 4.45
CA TYR A 17 -25.33 -13.25 4.87
C TYR A 17 -23.88 -13.41 5.32
N ASP A 18 -23.57 -14.43 6.12
CA ASP A 18 -22.22 -14.69 6.60
C ASP A 18 -21.25 -15.00 5.42
N ILE A 19 -21.70 -15.82 4.48
CA ILE A 19 -20.93 -16.14 3.26
C ILE A 19 -20.74 -14.89 2.40
N PHE A 20 -21.79 -14.10 2.20
CA PHE A 20 -21.72 -12.87 1.42
C PHE A 20 -20.79 -11.84 2.06
N ALA A 21 -20.91 -11.62 3.38
CA ALA A 21 -20.05 -10.70 4.12
C ALA A 21 -18.57 -11.12 4.05
N ASP A 22 -18.28 -12.42 4.14
CA ASP A 22 -16.91 -12.92 3.99
C ASP A 22 -16.37 -12.74 2.57
N ALA A 23 -17.19 -13.00 1.55
CA ALA A 23 -16.84 -12.76 0.16
C ALA A 23 -16.55 -11.27 -0.12
N VAL A 24 -17.39 -10.36 0.40
CA VAL A 24 -17.19 -8.91 0.27
C VAL A 24 -15.91 -8.48 0.97
N ARG A 25 -15.63 -8.96 2.17
CA ARG A 25 -14.37 -8.65 2.88
C ARG A 25 -13.14 -9.08 2.10
N LYS A 26 -13.19 -10.21 1.40
CA LYS A 26 -12.10 -10.69 0.54
C LYS A 26 -11.97 -9.89 -0.75
N MET A 27 -13.03 -9.24 -1.20
CA MET A 27 -13.02 -8.36 -2.38
C MET A 27 -12.58 -6.93 -2.07
N ILE A 28 -12.82 -6.46 -0.84
CA ILE A 28 -12.31 -5.16 -0.40
C ILE A 28 -10.83 -5.30 -0.14
N ASP A 29 -10.04 -4.45 -0.76
CA ASP A 29 -8.59 -4.35 -0.56
C ASP A 29 -8.28 -4.17 0.93
N GLU A 30 -8.00 -5.26 1.61
CA GLU A 30 -7.57 -5.21 3.00
C GLU A 30 -6.12 -4.71 3.05
N SER A 31 -5.89 -3.60 3.72
CA SER A 31 -4.54 -3.10 3.96
C SER A 31 -3.79 -3.98 4.97
N CYS A 32 -2.47 -3.92 4.97
CA CYS A 32 -1.65 -4.55 5.99
C CYS A 32 -1.92 -3.96 7.38
N SER A 33 -1.58 -4.70 8.42
CA SER A 33 -1.65 -4.19 9.79
C SER A 33 -0.78 -2.94 9.94
N ARG A 34 -1.20 -2.04 10.82
CA ARG A 34 -0.46 -0.80 11.11
C ARG A 34 0.99 -1.09 11.52
N GLU A 35 1.21 -2.14 12.28
CA GLU A 35 2.54 -2.58 12.70
C GLU A 35 3.43 -2.96 11.51
N THR A 36 2.89 -3.72 10.55
CA THR A 36 3.62 -4.09 9.34
C THR A 36 3.98 -2.87 8.49
N VAL A 37 3.07 -1.91 8.36
CA VAL A 37 3.31 -0.66 7.62
C VAL A 37 4.40 0.17 8.31
N GLU A 38 4.42 0.26 9.65
CA GLU A 38 5.47 0.96 10.38
C GLU A 38 6.84 0.28 10.24
N GLN A 39 6.88 -1.05 10.22
CA GLN A 39 8.11 -1.78 9.92
C GLN A 39 8.62 -1.49 8.50
N MET A 40 7.72 -1.46 7.50
CA MET A 40 8.08 -1.06 6.13
C MET A 40 8.62 0.37 6.08
N ARG A 41 7.96 1.29 6.78
CA ARG A 41 8.40 2.69 6.90
C ARG A 41 9.82 2.79 7.44
N SER A 42 10.13 2.08 8.50
CA SER A 42 11.46 2.04 9.11
C SER A 42 12.52 1.53 8.13
N VAL A 43 12.24 0.46 7.41
CA VAL A 43 13.15 -0.13 6.41
C VAL A 43 13.43 0.83 5.25
N ILE A 44 12.41 1.58 4.81
CA ILE A 44 12.53 2.54 3.71
C ILE A 44 13.37 3.75 4.15
N LEU A 45 13.10 4.29 5.35
CA LEU A 45 13.82 5.44 5.89
C LEU A 45 15.30 5.15 6.18
N ASP A 46 15.65 3.88 6.41
CA ASP A 46 17.03 3.45 6.62
C ASP A 46 17.87 3.45 5.31
N GLN A 47 17.24 3.57 4.15
CA GLN A 47 17.94 3.61 2.87
C GLN A 47 18.59 4.98 2.62
N LYS A 48 19.89 4.96 2.30
CA LYS A 48 20.64 6.18 1.95
C LYS A 48 20.01 6.87 0.73
N GLY A 49 19.72 8.16 0.89
CA GLY A 49 19.15 9.00 -0.17
C GLY A 49 17.66 9.25 -0.02
N VAL A 50 16.95 8.45 0.77
CA VAL A 50 15.55 8.70 1.12
C VAL A 50 15.51 9.81 2.18
N ARG A 51 14.83 10.92 1.87
CA ARG A 51 14.64 12.06 2.78
C ARG A 51 13.37 11.93 3.60
N GLY A 52 12.38 11.25 3.07
CA GLY A 52 11.09 11.06 3.72
C GLY A 52 10.19 10.13 2.93
N ILE A 53 9.01 9.91 3.47
CA ILE A 53 7.96 9.11 2.85
C ILE A 53 6.70 9.95 2.83
N ASP A 54 6.17 10.20 1.64
CA ASP A 54 4.91 10.93 1.48
C ASP A 54 3.72 10.04 1.75
N ASP A 55 3.73 8.82 1.21
CA ASP A 55 2.61 7.88 1.38
C ASP A 55 3.09 6.42 1.30
N ILE A 56 2.40 5.53 1.99
CA ILE A 56 2.54 4.07 1.87
C ILE A 56 1.15 3.47 1.81
N ARG A 57 0.84 2.80 0.71
CA ARG A 57 -0.40 2.06 0.53
C ARG A 57 -0.10 0.58 0.39
N THR A 58 -0.85 -0.22 1.08
CA THR A 58 -0.75 -1.67 1.00
C THR A 58 -2.10 -2.28 0.64
N ARG A 59 -2.08 -3.29 -0.22
CA ARG A 59 -3.27 -4.04 -0.64
C ARG A 59 -2.99 -5.51 -0.53
N LYS A 60 -3.90 -6.22 0.11
CA LYS A 60 -3.84 -7.68 0.23
C LYS A 60 -4.80 -8.34 -0.75
N PHE A 61 -4.27 -9.24 -1.56
CA PHE A 61 -5.04 -10.14 -2.40
C PHE A 61 -4.77 -11.59 -1.99
N GLY A 62 -5.62 -12.14 -1.14
CA GLY A 62 -5.38 -13.46 -0.56
C GLY A 62 -4.08 -13.48 0.25
N ALA A 63 -3.13 -14.34 -0.14
CA ALA A 63 -1.82 -14.45 0.49
C ALA A 63 -0.75 -13.48 -0.05
N ARG A 64 -1.10 -12.65 -1.05
CA ARG A 64 -0.17 -11.72 -1.72
C ARG A 64 -0.41 -10.30 -1.26
N VAL A 65 0.68 -9.56 -1.09
CA VAL A 65 0.65 -8.14 -0.72
C VAL A 65 1.27 -7.32 -1.85
N TYR A 66 0.60 -6.24 -2.21
CA TYR A 66 1.09 -5.21 -3.11
C TYR A 66 1.34 -3.95 -2.29
N VAL A 67 2.47 -3.31 -2.52
CA VAL A 67 2.89 -2.10 -1.80
C VAL A 67 3.16 -1.00 -2.79
N ASP A 68 2.52 0.15 -2.58
CA ASP A 68 2.81 1.39 -3.31
C ASP A 68 3.41 2.38 -2.31
N VAL A 69 4.62 2.85 -2.60
CA VAL A 69 5.36 3.78 -1.74
C VAL A 69 5.71 5.04 -2.51
N GLU A 70 5.47 6.17 -1.90
CA GLU A 70 5.94 7.47 -2.39
C GLU A 70 7.05 7.97 -1.47
N ILE A 71 8.28 8.02 -1.99
CA ILE A 71 9.45 8.51 -1.25
C ILE A 71 9.88 9.89 -1.72
N CYS A 72 10.39 10.70 -0.79
CA CYS A 72 10.97 11.99 -1.10
C CYS A 72 12.49 11.88 -1.19
N MET A 73 13.05 12.48 -2.21
CA MET A 73 14.48 12.57 -2.42
C MET A 73 14.88 13.99 -2.82
N ASP A 74 16.19 14.29 -2.75
CA ASP A 74 16.72 15.56 -3.23
C ASP A 74 16.45 15.71 -4.73
N GLY A 75 15.77 16.81 -5.11
CA GLY A 75 15.40 17.09 -6.50
C GLY A 75 16.60 17.35 -7.43
N ASN A 76 17.77 17.64 -6.86
CA ASN A 76 19.00 17.86 -7.64
C ASN A 76 19.81 16.58 -7.92
N LEU A 77 19.33 15.42 -7.44
CA LEU A 77 19.99 14.15 -7.72
C LEU A 77 19.87 13.77 -9.21
N PRO A 78 20.95 13.27 -9.81
CA PRO A 78 20.86 12.68 -11.14
C PRO A 78 19.82 11.54 -11.16
N LEU A 79 19.02 11.46 -12.23
CA LEU A 79 17.98 10.44 -12.38
C LEU A 79 18.48 9.01 -12.12
N ARG A 80 19.71 8.71 -12.55
CA ARG A 80 20.33 7.40 -12.29
C ARG A 80 20.44 7.09 -10.81
N LYS A 81 20.88 8.04 -9.98
CA LYS A 81 20.99 7.84 -8.52
C LYS A 81 19.64 7.73 -7.85
N ALA A 82 18.67 8.51 -8.30
CA ALA A 82 17.31 8.42 -7.79
C ALA A 82 16.69 7.05 -8.10
N HIS A 83 16.89 6.57 -9.34
CA HIS A 83 16.43 5.24 -9.75
C HIS A 83 17.10 4.11 -8.97
N GLU A 84 18.43 4.14 -8.80
CA GLU A 84 19.16 3.15 -8.01
C GLU A 84 18.67 3.08 -6.55
N THR A 85 18.34 4.22 -5.96
CA THR A 85 17.79 4.26 -4.60
C THR A 85 16.37 3.69 -4.55
N ALA A 86 15.53 4.04 -5.52
CA ALA A 86 14.18 3.48 -5.62
C ALA A 86 14.21 1.96 -5.79
N GLU A 87 15.12 1.45 -6.60
CA GLU A 87 15.30 0.01 -6.81
C GLU A 87 15.79 -0.71 -5.54
N LYS A 88 16.69 -0.09 -4.77
CA LYS A 88 17.09 -0.63 -3.46
C LYS A 88 15.94 -0.71 -2.48
N VAL A 89 15.08 0.30 -2.44
CA VAL A 89 13.86 0.29 -1.61
C VAL A 89 12.94 -0.85 -2.06
N HIS A 90 12.70 -0.97 -3.36
CA HIS A 90 11.88 -2.03 -3.96
C HIS A 90 12.38 -3.43 -3.54
N LEU A 91 13.65 -3.72 -3.78
CA LEU A 91 14.25 -5.02 -3.47
C LEU A 91 14.25 -5.31 -1.95
N LYS A 92 14.52 -4.29 -1.12
CA LYS A 92 14.51 -4.45 0.34
C LYS A 92 13.13 -4.78 0.90
N ILE A 93 12.10 -4.18 0.37
CA ILE A 93 10.72 -4.47 0.79
C ILE A 93 10.32 -5.89 0.36
N GLU A 94 10.62 -6.28 -0.88
CA GLU A 94 10.30 -7.63 -1.37
C GLU A 94 11.12 -8.72 -0.64
N GLU A 95 12.38 -8.45 -0.31
CA GLU A 95 13.23 -9.39 0.44
C GLU A 95 12.81 -9.56 1.91
N LYS A 96 12.53 -8.46 2.59
CA LYS A 96 12.22 -8.46 4.03
C LYS A 96 10.81 -8.90 4.37
N PHE A 97 9.87 -8.66 3.45
CA PHE A 97 8.46 -8.96 3.66
C PHE A 97 8.00 -10.04 2.66
N ALA A 98 8.18 -11.31 3.03
CA ALA A 98 7.88 -12.47 2.19
C ALA A 98 6.52 -12.47 1.49
N PRO A 99 5.41 -11.97 2.10
CA PRO A 99 4.12 -11.88 1.43
C PRO A 99 4.05 -10.82 0.34
N VAL A 100 4.99 -9.86 0.29
CA VAL A 100 5.02 -8.81 -0.73
C VAL A 100 5.40 -9.40 -2.07
N LYS A 101 4.45 -9.34 -3.00
CA LYS A 101 4.64 -9.84 -4.37
C LYS A 101 5.22 -8.77 -5.29
N HIS A 102 4.88 -7.53 -5.04
CA HIS A 102 5.33 -6.40 -5.82
C HIS A 102 5.32 -5.13 -4.99
N CYS A 103 6.38 -4.35 -5.12
CA CYS A 103 6.52 -3.03 -4.50
C CYS A 103 6.74 -1.99 -5.59
N MET A 104 5.82 -1.04 -5.73
CA MET A 104 5.98 0.10 -6.62
C MET A 104 6.51 1.29 -5.82
N VAL A 105 7.59 1.90 -6.30
CA VAL A 105 8.23 3.03 -5.65
C VAL A 105 8.16 4.25 -6.55
N HIS A 106 7.46 5.28 -6.11
CA HIS A 106 7.44 6.60 -6.74
C HIS A 106 8.42 7.52 -6.02
N VAL A 107 9.19 8.27 -6.79
CA VAL A 107 10.16 9.23 -6.27
C VAL A 107 9.65 10.65 -6.50
N ASN A 108 9.45 11.40 -5.42
CA ASN A 108 9.08 12.80 -5.45
C ASN A 108 10.28 13.66 -5.02
N PRO A 109 10.47 14.85 -5.59
CA PRO A 109 11.42 15.80 -5.05
C PRO A 109 10.93 16.30 -3.69
N VAL A 110 11.84 16.55 -2.75
CA VAL A 110 11.51 17.20 -1.48
C VAL A 110 10.83 18.53 -1.79
N LYS A 111 9.63 18.74 -1.24
CA LYS A 111 8.97 20.04 -1.29
C LYS A 111 9.76 20.99 -0.42
N ASN A 112 10.52 21.90 -1.03
CA ASN A 112 11.08 23.03 -0.31
C ASN A 112 9.91 23.91 0.10
N GLU A 113 9.80 24.22 1.39
CA GLU A 113 8.79 25.13 1.92
C GLU A 113 9.00 26.59 1.48
N ASP A 114 9.97 26.86 0.60
CA ASP A 114 10.16 28.17 0.00
C ASP A 114 9.35 28.27 -1.30
N GLY A 115 8.33 29.12 -1.21
CA GLY A 115 7.34 29.42 -2.21
C GLY A 115 7.89 29.61 -3.62
N GLY A 116 7.30 28.89 -4.52
CA GLY A 116 7.52 28.99 -5.96
C GLY A 116 6.54 28.10 -6.67
N MET A 117 5.27 28.51 -6.74
CA MET A 117 4.37 28.03 -7.77
C MET A 117 5.02 28.28 -9.12
N ASN A 118 5.50 27.24 -9.78
CA ASN A 118 5.62 27.26 -11.22
C ASN A 118 4.39 26.55 -11.79
N GLU A 119 3.27 27.27 -11.76
CA GLU A 119 2.26 27.15 -12.80
C GLU A 119 2.89 27.67 -14.10
N GLU A 120 3.49 26.81 -14.87
CA GLU A 120 3.68 27.03 -16.31
C GLU A 120 4.07 25.72 -16.97
N MET A 121 3.09 24.94 -17.34
CA MET A 121 3.10 24.16 -18.58
C MET A 121 1.69 23.69 -18.91
N THR A 122 0.85 24.67 -19.26
CA THR A 122 -0.30 24.38 -20.11
C THR A 122 -0.19 25.31 -21.33
N LYS A 123 0.46 24.81 -22.36
CA LYS A 123 0.17 25.19 -23.74
C LYS A 123 0.56 24.07 -24.69
#